data_161252470e117417d53047db20ca5d4d
#
_entry.id   161252470e117417d53047db20ca5d4d
#
_cell.length_a   1.000
_cell.length_b   1.000
_cell.length_c   1.000
_cell.angle_alpha   90.00
_cell.angle_beta   90.00
_cell.angle_gamma   90.00
#
_symmetry.space_group_name_H-M   'P 1'
#
loop_
_entity.id
_entity.type
_entity.pdbx_description
1 polymer ?
#
loop_
_entity_poly.entity_id
_entity_poly.type
_entity_poly.pdbx_seq_one_letter_code
_entity_poly.pdbx_strand_id
1 'polypeptide(L)'
;MRHAHHSIDYVEIYVDDVSAAKMFYGGVFGWEFNDYGDAYAGIQAPGGDGEVGGITVGDTRGGSPLVLIITDTLDMSLEGVRSAGGEIVDEPFEYPGGRRFHFRDPSGNVLGVFEPLYD
;
A
#
# COMPACT_ATOMS: atom_id res chain seq x y z
N MET A 1 -5.44 11.67 12.80
CA MET A 1 -5.46 10.51 13.69
C MET A 1 -4.25 9.65 13.46
N ARG A 2 -3.61 9.21 14.51
CA ARG A 2 -2.41 8.39 14.40
C ARG A 2 -2.80 6.92 14.21
N HIS A 3 -2.17 6.28 13.24
CA HIS A 3 -2.41 4.87 12.95
C HIS A 3 -1.56 3.97 13.86
N ALA A 4 -2.07 2.81 14.17
CA ALA A 4 -1.41 1.90 15.10
C ALA A 4 -0.18 1.26 14.47
N HIS A 5 0.95 1.35 15.17
CA HIS A 5 2.21 0.74 14.75
C HIS A 5 2.02 -0.75 14.45
N HIS A 6 2.57 -1.19 13.33
CA HIS A 6 2.53 -2.57 12.83
C HIS A 6 1.13 -3.09 12.50
N SER A 7 0.14 -2.21 12.33
CA SER A 7 -1.18 -2.63 11.86
C SER A 7 -1.21 -2.66 10.34
N ILE A 8 -2.13 -3.46 9.80
CA ILE A 8 -2.46 -3.39 8.37
C ILE A 8 -3.19 -2.09 8.16
N ASP A 9 -2.68 -1.23 7.26
CA ASP A 9 -3.17 0.13 7.15
C ASP A 9 -3.75 0.49 5.79
N TYR A 10 -3.29 -0.17 4.73
CA TYR A 10 -3.56 0.32 3.38
C TYR A 10 -3.46 -0.83 2.40
N VAL A 11 -4.28 -0.83 1.35
CA VAL A 11 -4.20 -1.84 0.30
C VAL A 11 -4.05 -1.13 -1.04
N GLU A 12 -3.02 -1.49 -1.81
CA GLU A 12 -2.85 -0.97 -3.16
C GLU A 12 -3.25 -2.03 -4.17
N ILE A 13 -4.09 -1.64 -5.11
CA ILE A 13 -4.55 -2.52 -6.18
C ILE A 13 -3.86 -2.05 -7.46
N TYR A 14 -3.09 -2.94 -8.07
CA TYR A 14 -2.38 -2.61 -9.32
C TYR A 14 -3.31 -2.90 -10.49
N VAL A 15 -3.38 -1.94 -11.42
CA VAL A 15 -4.30 -2.01 -12.54
C VAL A 15 -3.59 -1.56 -13.81
N ASP A 16 -4.19 -1.87 -14.97
CA ASP A 16 -3.66 -1.41 -16.24
C ASP A 16 -4.08 0.03 -16.54
N ASP A 17 -5.27 0.42 -16.09
CA ASP A 17 -5.87 1.71 -16.42
C ASP A 17 -6.66 2.20 -15.22
N VAL A 18 -6.18 3.28 -14.59
CA VAL A 18 -6.80 3.82 -13.37
C VAL A 18 -8.22 4.32 -13.66
N SER A 19 -8.43 4.99 -14.80
CA SER A 19 -9.74 5.51 -15.14
C SER A 19 -10.77 4.40 -15.27
N ALA A 20 -10.41 3.32 -15.96
CA ALA A 20 -11.29 2.17 -16.12
C ALA A 20 -11.57 1.47 -14.77
N ALA A 21 -10.55 1.38 -13.93
CA ALA A 21 -10.71 0.77 -12.60
C ALA A 21 -11.65 1.60 -11.72
N LYS A 22 -11.53 2.92 -11.76
CA LYS A 22 -12.43 3.80 -11.00
C LYS A 22 -13.87 3.61 -11.44
N MET A 23 -14.10 3.51 -12.74
CA MET A 23 -15.45 3.28 -13.24
C MET A 23 -16.00 1.94 -12.77
N PHE A 24 -15.17 0.91 -12.80
CA PHE A 24 -15.59 -0.42 -12.36
C PHE A 24 -15.92 -0.43 -10.88
N TYR A 25 -14.96 -0.07 -10.04
CA TYR A 25 -15.14 -0.15 -8.58
C TYR A 25 -16.17 0.85 -8.06
N GLY A 26 -16.19 2.03 -8.64
CA GLY A 26 -17.19 3.04 -8.28
C GLY A 26 -18.58 2.63 -8.70
N GLY A 27 -18.72 2.06 -9.90
CA GLY A 27 -20.02 1.65 -10.42
C GLY A 27 -20.61 0.45 -9.70
N VAL A 28 -19.77 -0.52 -9.34
CA VAL A 28 -20.25 -1.75 -8.70
C VAL A 28 -20.41 -1.57 -7.19
N PHE A 29 -19.42 -0.94 -6.54
CA PHE A 29 -19.38 -0.91 -5.07
C PHE A 29 -19.62 0.46 -4.47
N GLY A 30 -19.77 1.48 -5.30
CA GLY A 30 -20.01 2.83 -4.80
C GLY A 30 -18.78 3.50 -4.19
N TRP A 31 -17.58 3.00 -4.49
CA TRP A 31 -16.36 3.60 -3.97
C TRP A 31 -16.17 5.01 -4.53
N GLU A 32 -15.63 5.88 -3.69
CA GLU A 32 -15.27 7.24 -4.10
C GLU A 32 -13.76 7.39 -4.00
N PHE A 33 -13.20 8.26 -4.82
CA PHE A 33 -11.76 8.33 -5.01
C PHE A 33 -11.26 9.76 -4.86
N ASN A 34 -10.00 9.86 -4.42
CA ASN A 34 -9.24 11.12 -4.47
C ASN A 34 -8.27 10.98 -5.64
N ASP A 35 -8.33 11.91 -6.58
CA ASP A 35 -7.52 11.80 -7.80
C ASP A 35 -6.16 12.44 -7.61
N TYR A 36 -5.12 11.68 -8.00
CA TYR A 36 -3.73 12.12 -7.94
C TYR A 36 -3.06 12.00 -9.30
N GLY A 37 -3.79 12.34 -10.36
CA GLY A 37 -3.30 12.25 -11.73
C GLY A 37 -3.77 10.97 -12.42
N ASP A 38 -3.14 10.65 -13.54
CA ASP A 38 -3.60 9.55 -14.39
C ASP A 38 -3.15 8.17 -13.89
N ALA A 39 -2.16 8.13 -13.03
CA ALA A 39 -1.52 6.88 -12.62
C ALA A 39 -1.88 6.43 -11.21
N TYR A 40 -2.61 7.23 -10.45
CA TYR A 40 -2.95 6.90 -9.07
C TYR A 40 -4.25 7.56 -8.63
N ALA A 41 -5.06 6.81 -7.90
CA ALA A 41 -6.24 7.35 -7.24
C ALA A 41 -6.32 6.71 -5.85
N GLY A 42 -6.57 7.54 -4.83
CA GLY A 42 -6.78 7.03 -3.48
C GLY A 42 -8.22 6.57 -3.32
N ILE A 43 -8.42 5.50 -2.55
CA ILE A 43 -9.75 4.98 -2.24
C ILE A 43 -10.21 5.59 -0.93
N GLN A 44 -11.28 6.38 -0.95
CA GLN A 44 -11.77 7.04 0.25
C GLN A 44 -12.29 6.04 1.27
N ALA A 45 -12.00 6.29 2.54
CA ALA A 45 -12.56 5.50 3.62
C ALA A 45 -14.07 5.77 3.70
N PRO A 46 -14.85 4.77 4.14
CA PRO A 46 -16.27 5.00 4.39
C PRO A 46 -16.45 6.17 5.34
N GLY A 47 -17.32 7.11 4.98
CA GLY A 47 -17.50 8.31 5.76
C GLY A 47 -16.61 9.48 5.35
N GLY A 48 -15.66 9.24 4.40
CA GLY A 48 -14.88 10.29 3.80
C GLY A 48 -13.69 10.79 4.60
N ASP A 49 -13.33 10.12 5.68
CA ASP A 49 -12.22 10.54 6.54
C ASP A 49 -11.01 9.65 6.27
N GLY A 50 -10.13 10.12 5.39
CA GLY A 50 -8.93 9.40 5.03
C GLY A 50 -9.11 8.41 3.89
N GLU A 51 -8.09 7.62 3.64
CA GLU A 51 -8.05 6.63 2.57
C GLU A 51 -7.75 5.26 3.16
N VAL A 52 -8.33 4.21 2.56
CA VAL A 52 -8.07 2.83 2.96
C VAL A 52 -7.20 2.12 1.95
N GLY A 53 -6.91 2.74 0.82
CA GLY A 53 -6.09 2.13 -0.20
C GLY A 53 -5.91 3.03 -1.40
N GLY A 54 -5.30 2.47 -2.44
CA GLY A 54 -5.09 3.17 -3.69
C GLY A 54 -5.16 2.25 -4.88
N ILE A 55 -5.47 2.83 -6.03
CA ILE A 55 -5.45 2.15 -7.32
C ILE A 55 -4.31 2.78 -8.11
N THR A 56 -3.39 1.95 -8.58
CA THR A 56 -2.20 2.47 -9.25
C THR A 56 -1.85 1.61 -10.46
N VAL A 57 -1.27 2.23 -11.46
CA VAL A 57 -0.76 1.48 -12.62
C VAL A 57 0.41 0.63 -12.16
N GLY A 58 0.37 -0.65 -12.48
CA GLY A 58 1.45 -1.55 -12.10
C GLY A 58 1.22 -2.96 -12.58
N ASP A 59 2.18 -3.84 -12.28
CA ASP A 59 2.13 -5.22 -12.70
C ASP A 59 1.22 -6.02 -11.78
N THR A 60 0.12 -6.51 -12.33
CA THR A 60 -0.87 -7.26 -11.57
C THR A 60 -0.42 -8.67 -11.22
N ARG A 61 0.69 -9.15 -11.78
CA ARG A 61 1.15 -10.54 -11.58
C ARG A 61 2.02 -10.71 -10.34
N GLY A 62 2.68 -9.66 -9.87
CA GLY A 62 3.72 -9.78 -8.87
C GLY A 62 3.39 -9.10 -7.55
N GLY A 63 2.35 -9.50 -6.86
CA GLY A 63 2.09 -9.00 -5.52
C GLY A 63 0.89 -8.09 -5.38
N SER A 64 0.00 -8.10 -6.34
CA SER A 64 -1.24 -7.35 -6.26
C SER A 64 -2.38 -8.24 -5.79
N PRO A 65 -3.29 -7.78 -4.93
CA PRO A 65 -3.18 -6.50 -4.22
C PRO A 65 -2.06 -6.53 -3.18
N LEU A 66 -1.45 -5.36 -2.97
CA LEU A 66 -0.35 -5.23 -2.00
C LEU A 66 -0.89 -4.69 -0.68
N VAL A 67 -0.71 -5.46 0.37
CA VAL A 67 -1.10 -5.06 1.72
C VAL A 67 0.07 -4.32 2.35
N LEU A 68 -0.20 -3.15 2.92
CA LEU A 68 0.83 -2.31 3.53
C LEU A 68 0.63 -2.23 5.03
N ILE A 69 1.71 -2.48 5.75
CA ILE A 69 1.77 -2.42 7.21
C ILE A 69 2.46 -1.11 7.58
N ILE A 70 1.89 -0.36 8.50
CA ILE A 70 2.47 0.90 8.94
C ILE A 70 3.47 0.64 10.07
N THR A 71 4.57 1.38 10.08
CA THR A 71 5.58 1.30 11.13
C THR A 71 6.04 2.69 11.55
N ASP A 72 6.42 2.82 12.82
CA ASP A 72 7.09 4.01 13.34
C ASP A 72 8.58 3.98 13.11
N THR A 73 9.14 2.79 12.80
CA THR A 73 10.58 2.58 12.72
C THR A 73 10.89 1.61 11.60
N LEU A 74 11.00 2.13 10.38
CA LEU A 74 11.16 1.32 9.18
C LEU A 74 12.41 0.43 9.25
N ASP A 75 13.53 0.99 9.72
CA ASP A 75 14.78 0.23 9.74
C ASP A 75 14.72 -0.95 10.71
N MET A 76 14.04 -0.78 11.84
CA MET A 76 13.87 -1.89 12.79
C MET A 76 12.92 -2.95 12.23
N SER A 77 11.88 -2.53 11.53
CA SER A 77 10.96 -3.47 10.88
C SER A 77 11.69 -4.29 9.81
N LEU A 78 12.56 -3.63 9.04
CA LEU A 78 13.37 -4.30 8.03
C LEU A 78 14.24 -5.39 8.65
N GLU A 79 14.94 -5.07 9.73
CA GLU A 79 15.77 -6.04 10.41
C GLU A 79 14.95 -7.18 11.01
N GLY A 80 13.77 -6.87 11.52
CA GLY A 80 12.86 -7.89 12.05
C GLY A 80 12.43 -8.87 10.96
N VAL A 81 12.11 -8.39 9.77
CA VAL A 81 11.73 -9.25 8.65
C VAL A 81 12.90 -10.16 8.27
N ARG A 82 14.11 -9.60 8.15
CA ARG A 82 15.30 -10.39 7.81
C ARG A 82 15.56 -11.46 8.86
N SER A 83 15.53 -11.08 10.14
CA SER A 83 15.83 -12.00 11.24
C SER A 83 14.80 -13.11 11.34
N ALA A 84 13.57 -12.87 10.95
CA ALA A 84 12.51 -13.88 11.02
C ALA A 84 12.42 -14.75 9.77
N GLY A 85 13.31 -14.55 8.80
CA GLY A 85 13.36 -15.40 7.62
C GLY A 85 12.60 -14.88 6.41
N GLY A 86 12.17 -13.62 6.45
CA GLY A 86 11.56 -12.99 5.28
C GLY A 86 12.61 -12.56 4.28
N GLU A 87 12.21 -12.47 3.02
CA GLU A 87 13.08 -12.03 1.94
C GLU A 87 12.75 -10.59 1.58
N ILE A 88 13.76 -9.72 1.51
CA ILE A 88 13.53 -8.34 1.09
C ILE A 88 13.47 -8.30 -0.43
N VAL A 89 12.29 -7.95 -0.95
CA VAL A 89 12.06 -7.89 -2.39
C VAL A 89 12.52 -6.55 -2.94
N ASP A 90 12.14 -5.46 -2.26
CA ASP A 90 12.59 -4.10 -2.59
C ASP A 90 13.15 -3.48 -1.32
N GLU A 91 14.43 -3.07 -1.38
CA GLU A 91 15.07 -2.38 -0.25
C GLU A 91 14.39 -1.04 0.00
N PRO A 92 14.53 -0.47 1.21
CA PRO A 92 13.86 0.80 1.52
C PRO A 92 14.09 1.87 0.47
N PHE A 93 13.01 2.53 0.09
CA PHE A 93 13.05 3.63 -0.87
C PHE A 93 12.07 4.72 -0.45
N GLU A 94 12.34 5.94 -0.92
CA GLU A 94 11.49 7.09 -0.63
C GLU A 94 10.40 7.21 -1.70
N TYR A 95 9.24 7.67 -1.27
CA TYR A 95 8.14 8.02 -2.14
C TYR A 95 7.45 9.25 -1.53
N PRO A 96 6.51 9.90 -2.20
CA PRO A 96 5.94 11.16 -1.68
C PRO A 96 5.33 11.06 -0.28
N GLY A 97 4.83 9.91 0.12
CA GLY A 97 4.21 9.74 1.44
C GLY A 97 5.16 9.36 2.55
N GLY A 98 6.42 9.02 2.24
CA GLY A 98 7.36 8.57 3.25
C GLY A 98 8.43 7.64 2.71
N ARG A 99 8.70 6.57 3.45
CA ARG A 99 9.64 5.53 3.04
C ARG A 99 8.97 4.17 3.17
N ARG A 100 9.35 3.23 2.33
CA ARG A 100 8.78 1.89 2.39
C ARG A 100 9.74 0.84 1.84
N PHE A 101 9.51 -0.41 2.20
CA PHE A 101 10.17 -1.55 1.58
C PHE A 101 9.14 -2.65 1.34
N HIS A 102 9.50 -3.61 0.51
CA HIS A 102 8.62 -4.75 0.24
C HIS A 102 9.36 -6.03 0.59
N PHE A 103 8.62 -7.01 1.07
CA PHE A 103 9.21 -8.28 1.48
C PHE A 103 8.31 -9.44 1.06
N ARG A 104 8.91 -10.63 1.03
CA ARG A 104 8.19 -11.87 0.80
C ARG A 104 8.22 -12.67 2.10
N ASP A 105 7.04 -13.15 2.53
CA ASP A 105 6.96 -13.96 3.74
C ASP A 105 7.39 -15.40 3.42
N PRO A 106 7.54 -16.27 4.44
CA PRO A 106 8.00 -17.65 4.19
C PRO A 106 7.10 -18.46 3.26
N SER A 107 5.85 -18.07 3.07
CA SER A 107 4.94 -18.77 2.16
C SER A 107 4.89 -18.16 0.77
N GLY A 108 5.63 -17.07 0.54
CA GLY A 108 5.71 -16.44 -0.77
C GLY A 108 4.81 -15.23 -0.97
N ASN A 109 4.10 -14.78 0.06
CA ASN A 109 3.25 -13.60 -0.05
C ASN A 109 4.10 -12.33 0.00
N VAL A 110 3.84 -11.40 -0.92
CA VAL A 110 4.54 -10.12 -0.96
C VAL A 110 3.69 -9.06 -0.28
N LEU A 111 4.28 -8.40 0.72
CA LEU A 111 3.63 -7.29 1.43
C LEU A 111 4.61 -6.11 1.48
N GLY A 112 4.11 -4.95 1.88
CA GLY A 112 4.94 -3.78 2.08
C GLY A 112 4.86 -3.28 3.51
N VAL A 113 5.90 -2.56 3.91
CA VAL A 113 5.95 -1.87 5.19
C VAL A 113 6.31 -0.41 4.90
N PHE A 114 5.58 0.53 5.48
CA PHE A 114 5.86 1.93 5.22
C PHE A 114 5.90 2.73 6.52
N GLU A 115 6.74 3.75 6.48
CA GLU A 115 6.84 4.73 7.56
C GLU A 115 6.44 6.07 6.96
N PRO A 116 5.30 6.66 7.37
CA PRO A 116 4.85 7.92 6.80
C PRO A 116 5.72 9.07 7.27
N LEU A 117 5.77 10.15 6.46
CA LEU A 117 6.44 11.39 6.84
C LEU A 117 5.75 12.03 8.04
N TYR A 118 4.42 11.87 8.12
CA TYR A 118 3.60 12.48 9.18
C TYR A 118 2.69 11.43 9.78
N ASP A 119 2.34 11.64 11.01
CA ASP A 119 1.33 10.83 11.70
C ASP A 119 -0.07 11.12 11.18
#